data_9b3e0193c5de9ff6d78455f72bb353ac
#
_entry.id   9b3e0193c5de9ff6d78455f72bb353ac
#
_cell.length_a   1.000
_cell.length_b   1.000
_cell.length_c   1.000
_cell.angle_alpha   90.00
_cell.angle_beta   90.00
_cell.angle_gamma   90.00
#
_symmetry.space_group_name_H-M   'P 1'
#
loop_
_entity.id
_entity.type
_entity.pdbx_description
1 polymer ?
#
loop_
_entity_poly.entity_id
_entity_poly.type
_entity_poly.pdbx_seq_one_letter_code
_entity_poly.pdbx_strand_id
1 'polypeptide(L)'
;MKRYWKIISICLVIVLSIGTFYIQSSFASNNHVEIEFKKISGNENEVKNLILSGDYQAGDRSQSLQITSEETIELYSLPFFQKIERLSVPPTLDGLVKEHRSFMRSKDLTANHFFEDKNTVAYARIQAEKIYEQPMKELSFEIDVLNKKSEKITSLELDVPDREKYSWMRVEKVQVTEGELKIITHNLLMDGRGEFHAYTVNLKGQKLVHNETIASTPLVEYGWTDIRMINDVDYNEISKYLLIHIECIWQVENVCFGN
;
A
#
# COMPACT_ATOMS: atom_id res chain seq x y z
N MET A 1 52.09 6.18 20.52
CA MET A 1 51.35 6.80 19.39
C MET A 1 51.31 5.96 18.11
N LYS A 2 52.32 5.19 17.75
CA LYS A 2 52.32 4.36 16.50
C LYS A 2 51.24 3.27 16.42
N ARG A 3 50.68 2.81 17.55
CA ARG A 3 49.72 1.70 17.60
C ARG A 3 48.31 2.06 17.07
N TYR A 4 47.93 3.34 17.16
CA TYR A 4 46.57 3.79 16.74
C TYR A 4 46.53 4.41 15.34
N TRP A 5 47.70 4.56 14.71
CA TRP A 5 47.80 5.21 13.39
C TRP A 5 46.96 4.48 12.32
N LYS A 6 46.93 3.14 12.35
CA LYS A 6 46.12 2.32 11.40
C LYS A 6 44.64 2.57 11.58
N ILE A 7 44.16 2.67 12.84
CA ILE A 7 42.74 2.93 13.14
C ILE A 7 42.35 4.34 12.67
N ILE A 8 43.20 5.33 12.97
CA ILE A 8 42.97 6.71 12.53
C ILE A 8 42.92 6.81 11.00
N SER A 9 43.81 6.11 10.29
CA SER A 9 43.78 6.09 8.81
C SER A 9 42.49 5.46 8.25
N ILE A 10 42.00 4.38 8.85
CA ILE A 10 40.75 3.74 8.45
C ILE A 10 39.56 4.69 8.70
N CYS A 11 39.48 5.31 9.88
CA CYS A 11 38.44 6.29 10.18
C CYS A 11 38.46 7.48 9.20
N LEU A 12 39.66 7.96 8.86
CA LEU A 12 39.82 9.07 7.92
C LEU A 12 39.35 8.68 6.51
N VAL A 13 39.68 7.49 6.03
CA VAL A 13 39.18 6.96 4.74
C VAL A 13 37.65 6.85 4.74
N ILE A 14 37.06 6.34 5.81
CA ILE A 14 35.60 6.23 5.93
C ILE A 14 34.94 7.62 5.88
N VAL A 15 35.46 8.57 6.65
CA VAL A 15 34.93 9.95 6.68
C VAL A 15 35.07 10.63 5.32
N LEU A 16 36.21 10.48 4.64
CA LEU A 16 36.42 11.02 3.31
C LEU A 16 35.48 10.36 2.27
N SER A 17 35.32 9.05 2.33
CA SER A 17 34.41 8.32 1.40
C SER A 17 32.96 8.75 1.58
N ILE A 18 32.50 8.85 2.82
CA ILE A 18 31.14 9.34 3.14
C ILE A 18 31.00 10.80 2.71
N GLY A 19 31.98 11.65 3.02
CA GLY A 19 31.97 13.06 2.64
C GLY A 19 31.92 13.26 1.12
N THR A 20 32.75 12.51 0.36
CA THR A 20 32.77 12.56 -1.12
C THR A 20 31.43 12.11 -1.69
N PHE A 21 30.83 11.05 -1.16
CA PHE A 21 29.52 10.58 -1.56
C PHE A 21 28.43 11.65 -1.34
N TYR A 22 28.44 12.32 -0.18
CA TYR A 22 27.50 13.39 0.13
C TYR A 22 27.66 14.60 -0.81
N ILE A 23 28.90 15.01 -1.08
CA ILE A 23 29.19 16.13 -1.99
C ILE A 23 28.74 15.78 -3.41
N GLN A 24 29.06 14.58 -3.89
CA GLN A 24 28.71 14.13 -5.23
C GLN A 24 27.19 13.99 -5.42
N SER A 25 26.50 13.52 -4.38
CA SER A 25 25.02 13.46 -4.34
C SER A 25 24.37 14.85 -4.40
N SER A 26 24.98 15.86 -3.78
CA SER A 26 24.46 17.23 -3.79
C SER A 26 24.69 17.95 -5.13
N PHE A 27 25.73 17.61 -5.87
CA PHE A 27 26.00 18.20 -7.19
C PHE A 27 25.25 17.53 -8.35
N ALA A 28 24.72 16.32 -8.16
CA ALA A 28 23.99 15.60 -9.21
C ALA A 28 22.57 16.15 -9.47
N SER A 29 22.14 17.15 -8.73
CA SER A 29 20.76 17.68 -8.71
C SER A 29 20.56 18.96 -9.55
N ASN A 30 21.22 19.12 -10.70
CA ASN A 30 21.11 20.37 -11.46
C ASN A 30 19.95 20.46 -12.47
N ASN A 31 19.12 19.43 -12.61
CA ASN A 31 17.94 19.46 -13.47
C ASN A 31 16.70 19.25 -12.62
N HIS A 32 16.27 20.26 -11.88
CA HIS A 32 14.99 20.23 -11.17
C HIS A 32 13.84 20.34 -12.17
N VAL A 33 12.92 19.39 -12.10
CA VAL A 33 11.62 19.47 -12.75
C VAL A 33 10.64 20.03 -11.73
N GLU A 34 10.13 21.23 -11.98
CA GLU A 34 9.09 21.87 -11.19
C GLU A 34 7.78 21.78 -11.96
N ILE A 35 6.77 21.18 -11.35
CA ILE A 35 5.43 21.07 -11.91
C ILE A 35 4.50 21.84 -11.01
N GLU A 36 3.88 22.88 -11.54
CA GLU A 36 2.92 23.70 -10.83
C GLU A 36 1.49 23.37 -11.29
N PHE A 37 0.58 23.26 -10.34
CA PHE A 37 -0.84 23.20 -10.64
C PHE A 37 -1.38 24.58 -10.94
N LYS A 38 -1.96 24.75 -12.13
CA LYS A 38 -2.65 25.98 -12.49
C LYS A 38 -4.16 25.76 -12.34
N LYS A 39 -4.77 26.47 -11.40
CA LYS A 39 -6.23 26.47 -11.25
C LYS A 39 -6.90 27.07 -12.47
N ILE A 40 -7.80 26.31 -13.08
CA ILE A 40 -8.68 26.75 -14.17
C ILE A 40 -10.07 27.03 -13.61
N SER A 41 -10.58 26.16 -12.73
CA SER A 41 -11.90 26.28 -12.08
C SER A 41 -11.99 25.31 -10.90
N GLY A 42 -13.03 25.44 -10.07
CA GLY A 42 -13.30 24.51 -8.95
C GLY A 42 -12.80 25.00 -7.60
N ASN A 43 -12.90 24.13 -6.59
CA ASN A 43 -12.53 24.42 -5.22
C ASN A 43 -11.16 23.82 -4.90
N GLU A 44 -10.19 24.64 -4.51
CA GLU A 44 -8.83 24.21 -4.18
C GLU A 44 -8.76 23.25 -3.00
N ASN A 45 -9.72 23.35 -2.06
CA ASN A 45 -9.74 22.49 -0.89
C ASN A 45 -9.95 21.01 -1.23
N GLU A 46 -10.55 20.70 -2.40
CA GLU A 46 -10.77 19.32 -2.85
C GLU A 46 -9.49 18.65 -3.33
N VAL A 47 -8.50 19.44 -3.76
CA VAL A 47 -7.22 18.92 -4.26
C VAL A 47 -6.06 19.15 -3.28
N LYS A 48 -6.32 19.77 -2.14
CA LYS A 48 -5.27 20.10 -1.16
C LYS A 48 -4.49 18.88 -0.67
N ASN A 49 -5.15 17.75 -0.55
CA ASN A 49 -4.56 16.49 -0.09
C ASN A 49 -4.19 15.54 -1.26
N LEU A 50 -4.34 16.01 -2.50
CA LEU A 50 -3.99 15.21 -3.65
C LEU A 50 -2.46 15.09 -3.78
N ILE A 51 -1.98 13.85 -3.85
CA ILE A 51 -0.59 13.54 -4.11
C ILE A 51 -0.55 12.74 -5.41
N LEU A 52 0.07 13.30 -6.43
CA LEU A 52 0.32 12.61 -7.68
C LEU A 52 1.74 12.05 -7.65
N SER A 53 1.88 10.79 -7.98
CA SER A 53 3.18 10.14 -8.14
C SER A 53 3.41 9.82 -9.61
N GLY A 54 4.58 10.11 -10.11
CA GLY A 54 4.94 9.85 -11.50
C GLY A 54 6.43 9.65 -11.68
N ASP A 55 6.78 9.04 -12.80
CA ASP A 55 8.17 8.87 -13.20
C ASP A 55 8.43 9.66 -14.47
N TYR A 56 9.58 10.30 -14.56
CA TYR A 56 10.03 10.96 -15.77
C TYR A 56 11.43 10.49 -16.17
N GLN A 57 11.72 10.56 -17.45
CA GLN A 57 13.01 10.18 -17.99
C GLN A 57 13.95 11.39 -18.00
N ALA A 58 15.03 11.33 -17.22
CA ALA A 58 16.10 12.32 -17.20
C ALA A 58 17.37 11.71 -17.79
N GLY A 59 17.56 11.86 -19.11
CA GLY A 59 18.62 11.16 -19.82
C GLY A 59 18.43 9.64 -19.79
N ASP A 60 19.42 8.91 -19.31
CA ASP A 60 19.38 7.45 -19.22
C ASP A 60 18.77 6.92 -17.90
N ARG A 61 18.24 7.82 -17.04
CA ARG A 61 17.72 7.47 -15.74
C ARG A 61 16.24 7.82 -15.63
N SER A 62 15.45 6.88 -15.14
CA SER A 62 14.09 7.15 -14.66
C SER A 62 14.19 7.78 -13.26
N GLN A 63 13.46 8.86 -13.05
CA GLN A 63 13.38 9.58 -11.78
C GLN A 63 11.93 9.67 -11.34
N SER A 64 11.68 9.34 -10.08
CA SER A 64 10.35 9.41 -9.49
C SER A 64 10.15 10.75 -8.81
N LEU A 65 8.97 11.33 -9.02
CA LEU A 65 8.55 12.57 -8.36
C LEU A 65 7.17 12.42 -7.74
N GLN A 66 6.98 13.19 -6.68
CA GLN A 66 5.67 13.39 -6.05
C GLN A 66 5.29 14.86 -6.20
N ILE A 67 4.07 15.09 -6.66
CA ILE A 67 3.51 16.41 -6.91
C ILE A 67 2.36 16.60 -5.92
N THR A 68 2.48 17.60 -5.08
CA THR A 68 1.43 18.03 -4.16
C THR A 68 0.85 19.36 -4.64
N SER A 69 -0.19 19.86 -4.00
CA SER A 69 -0.71 21.20 -4.28
C SER A 69 0.27 22.33 -3.97
N GLU A 70 1.33 22.08 -3.20
CA GLU A 70 2.26 23.08 -2.68
C GLU A 70 3.66 22.96 -3.29
N GLU A 71 4.10 21.74 -3.62
CA GLU A 71 5.47 21.49 -4.09
C GLU A 71 5.60 20.26 -4.99
N THR A 72 6.63 20.26 -5.82
CA THR A 72 7.11 19.09 -6.55
C THR A 72 8.34 18.52 -5.86
N ILE A 73 8.29 17.27 -5.48
CA ILE A 73 9.34 16.59 -4.74
C ILE A 73 9.97 15.53 -5.62
N GLU A 74 11.22 15.73 -5.98
CA GLU A 74 12.03 14.71 -6.63
C GLU A 74 12.62 13.77 -5.59
N LEU A 75 12.17 12.53 -5.56
CA LEU A 75 12.59 11.54 -4.55
C LEU A 75 14.10 11.31 -4.54
N TYR A 76 14.76 11.42 -5.69
CA TYR A 76 16.21 11.22 -5.80
C TYR A 76 17.05 12.41 -5.36
N SER A 77 16.50 13.62 -5.36
CA SER A 77 17.19 14.83 -4.92
C SER A 77 17.20 15.00 -3.40
N LEU A 78 16.34 14.27 -2.69
CA LEU A 78 16.24 14.36 -1.24
C LEU A 78 17.53 13.89 -0.52
N PRO A 79 17.89 14.51 0.61
CA PRO A 79 18.92 14.00 1.50
C PRO A 79 18.65 12.54 1.89
N PHE A 80 19.72 11.76 2.10
CA PHE A 80 19.63 10.32 2.33
C PHE A 80 18.62 9.92 3.40
N PHE A 81 18.59 10.61 4.54
CA PHE A 81 17.64 10.31 5.62
C PHE A 81 16.20 10.63 5.25
N GLN A 82 15.95 11.75 4.57
CA GLN A 82 14.61 12.09 4.08
C GLN A 82 14.15 11.12 2.97
N LYS A 83 15.08 10.69 2.13
CA LYS A 83 14.82 9.66 1.12
C LYS A 83 14.39 8.33 1.77
N ILE A 84 15.11 7.85 2.78
CA ILE A 84 14.74 6.63 3.52
C ILE A 84 13.37 6.80 4.18
N GLU A 85 13.11 7.92 4.83
CA GLU A 85 11.83 8.20 5.49
C GLU A 85 10.68 8.16 4.49
N ARG A 86 10.78 8.87 3.38
CA ARG A 86 9.73 8.92 2.34
C ARG A 86 9.58 7.63 1.54
N LEU A 87 10.63 6.87 1.32
CA LEU A 87 10.54 5.54 0.70
C LEU A 87 9.96 4.49 1.64
N SER A 88 10.08 4.71 2.96
CA SER A 88 9.62 3.78 3.98
C SER A 88 8.19 4.01 4.42
N VAL A 89 7.70 5.24 4.33
CA VAL A 89 6.35 5.62 4.76
C VAL A 89 5.61 6.30 3.60
N PRO A 90 4.52 5.72 3.09
CA PRO A 90 3.67 6.38 2.13
C PRO A 90 3.18 7.73 2.67
N PRO A 91 3.15 8.80 1.87
CA PRO A 91 2.68 10.11 2.32
C PRO A 91 1.29 10.08 2.93
N THR A 92 0.43 9.20 2.44
CA THR A 92 -0.92 8.98 2.96
C THR A 92 -0.95 8.47 4.41
N LEU A 93 0.10 7.79 4.88
CA LEU A 93 0.21 7.24 6.24
C LEU A 93 1.13 8.05 7.16
N ASP A 94 1.74 9.13 6.67
CA ASP A 94 2.72 9.91 7.44
C ASP A 94 2.12 10.50 8.73
N GLY A 95 0.90 11.03 8.65
CA GLY A 95 0.15 11.50 9.82
C GLY A 95 -0.07 10.40 10.85
N LEU A 96 -0.59 9.25 10.40
CA LEU A 96 -0.87 8.09 11.24
C LEU A 96 0.39 7.55 11.93
N VAL A 97 1.50 7.47 11.21
CA VAL A 97 2.81 7.03 11.76
C VAL A 97 3.32 8.00 12.81
N LYS A 98 3.16 9.32 12.61
CA LYS A 98 3.61 10.34 13.56
C LYS A 98 2.77 10.35 14.84
N GLU A 99 1.46 10.23 14.70
CA GLU A 99 0.52 10.30 15.83
C GLU A 99 0.46 9.00 16.65
N HIS A 100 0.57 7.85 15.99
CA HIS A 100 0.34 6.53 16.61
C HIS A 100 1.55 5.59 16.47
N ARG A 101 2.76 6.07 16.75
CA ARG A 101 4.04 5.34 16.58
C ARG A 101 4.06 3.95 17.22
N SER A 102 3.48 3.80 18.42
CA SER A 102 3.43 2.51 19.13
C SER A 102 2.53 1.50 18.39
N PHE A 103 1.39 1.96 17.87
CA PHE A 103 0.47 1.15 17.10
C PHE A 103 1.05 0.76 15.74
N MET A 104 1.74 1.69 15.08
CA MET A 104 2.29 1.49 13.74
C MET A 104 3.55 0.61 13.69
N ARG A 105 4.16 0.33 14.86
CA ARG A 105 5.36 -0.48 14.93
C ARG A 105 5.11 -1.91 14.43
N SER A 106 5.95 -2.38 13.52
CA SER A 106 5.90 -3.71 12.91
C SER A 106 4.72 -3.97 11.99
N LYS A 107 3.99 -2.92 11.58
CA LYS A 107 2.92 -3.04 10.60
C LYS A 107 3.43 -2.83 9.18
N ASP A 108 2.81 -3.51 8.24
CA ASP A 108 3.00 -3.24 6.82
C ASP A 108 2.35 -1.89 6.48
N LEU A 109 3.11 -0.98 5.88
CA LEU A 109 2.70 0.39 5.59
C LEU A 109 1.96 0.48 4.24
N THR A 110 1.03 -0.42 4.00
CA THR A 110 0.11 -0.37 2.87
C THR A 110 -1.17 0.34 3.27
N ALA A 111 -1.53 1.44 2.62
CA ALA A 111 -2.67 2.28 3.00
C ALA A 111 -3.99 1.49 3.10
N ASN A 112 -4.21 0.54 2.21
CA ASN A 112 -5.39 -0.32 2.17
C ASN A 112 -5.60 -1.17 3.43
N HIS A 113 -4.54 -1.37 4.22
CA HIS A 113 -4.59 -2.14 5.45
C HIS A 113 -5.09 -1.35 6.65
N PHE A 114 -5.26 -0.04 6.50
CA PHE A 114 -5.62 0.86 7.59
C PHE A 114 -7.01 1.46 7.40
N PHE A 115 -7.60 1.81 8.53
CA PHE A 115 -8.77 2.66 8.65
C PHE A 115 -8.57 3.55 9.86
N GLU A 116 -8.96 4.81 9.75
CA GLU A 116 -8.90 5.77 10.84
C GLU A 116 -10.18 6.61 10.91
N ASP A 117 -10.72 6.75 12.10
CA ASP A 117 -11.75 7.72 12.41
C ASP A 117 -11.42 8.54 13.68
N LYS A 118 -12.36 9.32 14.17
CA LYS A 118 -12.19 10.15 15.38
C LYS A 118 -11.86 9.35 16.64
N ASN A 119 -12.24 8.08 16.72
CA ASN A 119 -12.16 7.27 17.92
C ASN A 119 -11.25 6.04 17.77
N THR A 120 -10.98 5.60 16.54
CA THR A 120 -10.42 4.28 16.25
C THR A 120 -9.40 4.36 15.14
N VAL A 121 -8.30 3.61 15.29
CA VAL A 121 -7.45 3.18 14.19
C VAL A 121 -7.56 1.67 14.10
N ALA A 122 -7.85 1.15 12.91
CA ALA A 122 -7.87 -0.28 12.66
C ALA A 122 -6.83 -0.64 11.59
N TYR A 123 -6.28 -1.83 11.74
CA TYR A 123 -5.35 -2.44 10.81
C TYR A 123 -5.77 -3.88 10.56
N ALA A 124 -5.74 -4.31 9.32
CA ALA A 124 -5.91 -5.70 8.97
C ALA A 124 -5.00 -6.10 7.81
N ARG A 125 -4.32 -7.22 7.94
CA ARG A 125 -3.57 -7.84 6.85
C ARG A 125 -3.82 -9.33 6.80
N ILE A 126 -3.48 -9.92 5.67
CA ILE A 126 -3.46 -11.37 5.51
C ILE A 126 -2.07 -11.88 5.90
N GLN A 127 -2.07 -12.89 6.75
CA GLN A 127 -0.90 -13.67 7.09
C GLN A 127 -1.04 -15.07 6.49
N ALA A 128 -0.01 -15.50 5.76
CA ALA A 128 0.08 -16.85 5.23
C ALA A 128 1.47 -17.41 5.58
N GLU A 129 1.54 -18.61 6.12
CA GLU A 129 2.82 -19.20 6.51
C GLU A 129 3.70 -19.52 5.30
N LYS A 130 3.07 -19.89 4.17
CA LYS A 130 3.77 -20.26 2.94
C LYS A 130 3.08 -19.67 1.71
N ILE A 131 3.47 -18.47 1.36
CA ILE A 131 2.91 -17.71 0.23
C ILE A 131 3.06 -18.44 -1.13
N TYR A 132 4.02 -19.36 -1.25
CA TYR A 132 4.33 -20.07 -2.50
C TYR A 132 3.73 -21.47 -2.62
N GLU A 133 3.03 -21.96 -1.57
CA GLU A 133 2.31 -23.24 -1.64
C GLU A 133 0.86 -23.01 -2.08
N GLN A 134 0.40 -23.74 -3.08
CA GLN A 134 -0.99 -23.71 -3.54
C GLN A 134 -1.69 -25.04 -3.23
N PRO A 135 -2.92 -25.02 -2.68
CA PRO A 135 -3.62 -23.84 -2.15
C PRO A 135 -2.90 -23.23 -0.94
N MET A 136 -3.20 -21.97 -0.64
CA MET A 136 -2.60 -21.26 0.50
C MET A 136 -2.98 -21.99 1.80
N LYS A 137 -1.95 -22.41 2.55
CA LYS A 137 -2.13 -23.03 3.86
C LYS A 137 -1.99 -21.98 4.96
N GLU A 138 -2.71 -22.20 6.07
CA GLU A 138 -2.63 -21.36 7.27
C GLU A 138 -2.85 -19.86 6.98
N LEU A 139 -3.94 -19.59 6.26
CA LEU A 139 -4.35 -18.24 5.91
C LEU A 139 -5.18 -17.64 7.04
N SER A 140 -4.71 -16.55 7.64
CA SER A 140 -5.41 -15.84 8.71
C SER A 140 -5.41 -14.32 8.48
N PHE A 141 -6.36 -13.65 9.11
CA PHE A 141 -6.33 -12.19 9.28
C PHE A 141 -5.59 -11.86 10.57
N GLU A 142 -4.55 -11.04 10.48
CA GLU A 142 -3.98 -10.32 11.62
C GLU A 142 -4.67 -8.97 11.70
N ILE A 143 -5.35 -8.71 12.82
CA ILE A 143 -6.16 -7.50 13.03
C ILE A 143 -5.73 -6.82 14.32
N ASP A 144 -5.44 -5.52 14.23
CA ASP A 144 -5.21 -4.68 15.39
C ASP A 144 -6.16 -3.48 15.37
N VAL A 145 -6.74 -3.20 16.52
CA VAL A 145 -7.64 -2.05 16.69
C VAL A 145 -7.20 -1.21 17.88
N LEU A 146 -6.88 0.05 17.63
CA LEU A 146 -6.54 1.05 18.63
C LEU A 146 -7.77 1.91 18.94
N ASN A 147 -8.16 1.94 20.20
CA ASN A 147 -9.10 2.94 20.68
C ASN A 147 -8.32 4.22 21.08
N LYS A 148 -8.50 5.32 20.36
CA LYS A 148 -7.77 6.58 20.55
C LYS A 148 -8.00 7.23 21.91
N LYS A 149 -9.18 7.02 22.51
CA LYS A 149 -9.52 7.63 23.83
C LYS A 149 -8.83 6.92 24.99
N SER A 150 -8.76 5.60 24.94
CA SER A 150 -8.17 4.78 25.99
C SER A 150 -6.75 4.34 25.71
N GLU A 151 -6.24 4.61 24.51
CA GLU A 151 -4.95 4.14 23.99
C GLU A 151 -4.78 2.61 24.03
N LYS A 152 -5.89 1.90 24.18
CA LYS A 152 -5.91 0.44 24.26
C LYS A 152 -5.87 -0.16 22.86
N ILE A 153 -4.92 -1.06 22.64
CA ILE A 153 -4.82 -1.89 21.43
C ILE A 153 -5.47 -3.24 21.72
N THR A 154 -6.30 -3.71 20.81
CA THR A 154 -6.88 -5.06 20.81
C THR A 154 -6.37 -5.77 19.56
N SER A 155 -5.70 -6.91 19.75
CA SER A 155 -5.15 -7.73 18.67
C SER A 155 -5.96 -9.01 18.53
N LEU A 156 -6.26 -9.39 17.30
CA LEU A 156 -7.03 -10.58 16.93
C LEU A 156 -6.31 -11.30 15.79
N GLU A 157 -6.36 -12.61 15.83
CA GLU A 157 -6.01 -13.47 14.71
C GLU A 157 -7.21 -14.36 14.39
N LEU A 158 -7.68 -14.34 13.15
CA LEU A 158 -8.86 -15.05 12.72
C LEU A 158 -8.56 -15.84 11.44
N ASP A 159 -8.88 -17.13 11.44
CA ASP A 159 -8.76 -17.95 10.24
C ASP A 159 -9.64 -17.43 9.10
N VAL A 160 -9.12 -17.48 7.88
CA VAL A 160 -9.90 -17.19 6.67
C VAL A 160 -10.74 -18.43 6.35
N PRO A 161 -12.08 -18.28 6.25
CA PRO A 161 -12.95 -19.37 5.82
C PRO A 161 -12.63 -19.83 4.39
N ASP A 162 -12.83 -21.12 4.12
CA ASP A 162 -12.69 -21.73 2.78
C ASP A 162 -11.34 -21.41 2.11
N ARG A 163 -10.28 -21.27 2.89
CA ARG A 163 -8.93 -20.86 2.45
C ARG A 163 -8.35 -21.71 1.32
N GLU A 164 -8.76 -22.97 1.23
CA GLU A 164 -8.35 -23.91 0.18
C GLU A 164 -8.81 -23.53 -1.22
N LYS A 165 -9.76 -22.60 -1.34
CA LYS A 165 -10.22 -22.06 -2.63
C LYS A 165 -9.28 -21.04 -3.23
N TYR A 166 -8.38 -20.46 -2.42
CA TYR A 166 -7.58 -19.31 -2.80
C TYR A 166 -6.15 -19.71 -3.19
N SER A 167 -5.71 -19.24 -4.35
CA SER A 167 -4.32 -19.26 -4.77
C SER A 167 -3.56 -18.02 -4.31
N TRP A 168 -4.28 -16.90 -4.14
CA TRP A 168 -3.74 -15.64 -3.68
C TRP A 168 -4.86 -14.76 -3.09
N MET A 169 -4.51 -13.92 -2.11
CA MET A 169 -5.43 -13.03 -1.43
C MET A 169 -4.71 -11.78 -0.93
N ARG A 170 -5.33 -10.61 -1.04
CA ARG A 170 -4.85 -9.37 -0.42
C ARG A 170 -6.01 -8.55 0.15
N VAL A 171 -5.71 -7.73 1.15
CA VAL A 171 -6.65 -6.74 1.67
C VAL A 171 -6.69 -5.54 0.73
N GLU A 172 -7.89 -5.14 0.33
CA GLU A 172 -8.12 -3.96 -0.50
C GLU A 172 -8.69 -2.79 0.27
N LYS A 173 -9.46 -3.07 1.33
CA LYS A 173 -10.01 -2.02 2.18
C LYS A 173 -10.35 -2.55 3.56
N VAL A 174 -10.11 -1.70 4.55
CA VAL A 174 -10.51 -1.90 5.95
C VAL A 174 -11.43 -0.76 6.34
N GLN A 175 -12.51 -1.05 7.08
CA GLN A 175 -13.46 -0.05 7.55
C GLN A 175 -14.08 -0.48 8.87
N VAL A 176 -14.27 0.46 9.80
CA VAL A 176 -14.99 0.21 11.06
C VAL A 176 -16.31 0.97 11.02
N THR A 177 -17.40 0.27 11.26
CA THR A 177 -18.73 0.85 11.34
C THR A 177 -19.53 0.17 12.44
N GLU A 178 -20.09 0.93 13.37
CA GLU A 178 -20.99 0.45 14.44
C GLU A 178 -20.39 -0.68 15.32
N GLY A 179 -19.06 -0.69 15.50
CA GLY A 179 -18.36 -1.71 16.30
C GLY A 179 -18.06 -3.00 15.56
N GLU A 180 -18.27 -3.01 14.26
CA GLU A 180 -17.87 -4.07 13.35
C GLU A 180 -16.71 -3.60 12.45
N LEU A 181 -15.74 -4.48 12.25
CA LEU A 181 -14.67 -4.30 11.28
C LEU A 181 -15.05 -5.03 9.99
N LYS A 182 -15.08 -4.30 8.90
CA LYS A 182 -15.26 -4.86 7.55
C LYS A 182 -13.92 -4.89 6.84
N ILE A 183 -13.58 -6.05 6.31
CA ILE A 183 -12.36 -6.28 5.53
C ILE A 183 -12.80 -6.70 4.13
N ILE A 184 -12.41 -5.94 3.13
CA ILE A 184 -12.65 -6.29 1.73
C ILE A 184 -11.33 -6.81 1.18
N THR A 185 -11.40 -7.97 0.55
CA THR A 185 -10.24 -8.62 -0.05
C THR A 185 -10.44 -8.80 -1.54
N HIS A 186 -9.33 -8.78 -2.25
CA HIS A 186 -9.22 -9.26 -3.63
C HIS A 186 -8.55 -10.62 -3.61
N ASN A 187 -9.22 -11.60 -4.15
CA ASN A 187 -8.82 -12.99 -4.13
C ASN A 187 -8.64 -13.51 -5.55
N LEU A 188 -7.66 -14.36 -5.76
CA LEU A 188 -7.54 -15.20 -6.94
C LEU A 188 -7.89 -16.63 -6.53
N LEU A 189 -8.89 -17.20 -7.18
CA LEU A 189 -9.33 -18.56 -6.93
C LEU A 189 -8.41 -19.58 -7.61
N MET A 190 -8.43 -20.83 -7.15
CA MET A 190 -7.66 -21.92 -7.75
C MET A 190 -8.05 -22.23 -9.20
N ASP A 191 -9.25 -21.84 -9.63
CA ASP A 191 -9.72 -21.96 -11.01
C ASP A 191 -9.37 -20.76 -11.91
N GLY A 192 -8.62 -19.79 -11.38
CA GLY A 192 -8.15 -18.60 -12.11
C GLY A 192 -9.11 -17.42 -12.10
N ARG A 193 -10.30 -17.55 -11.50
CA ARG A 193 -11.22 -16.41 -11.35
C ARG A 193 -10.73 -15.45 -10.28
N GLY A 194 -10.93 -14.15 -10.53
CA GLY A 194 -10.79 -13.11 -9.53
C GLY A 194 -12.12 -12.87 -8.79
N GLU A 195 -12.06 -12.58 -7.50
CA GLU A 195 -13.23 -12.16 -6.74
C GLU A 195 -12.89 -11.06 -5.73
N PHE A 196 -13.88 -10.22 -5.42
CA PHE A 196 -13.92 -9.41 -4.21
C PHE A 196 -14.82 -10.06 -3.18
N HIS A 197 -14.30 -10.19 -1.96
CA HIS A 197 -14.99 -10.81 -0.84
C HIS A 197 -14.99 -9.89 0.37
N ALA A 198 -16.12 -9.80 1.07
CA ALA A 198 -16.25 -9.03 2.30
C ALA A 198 -16.30 -9.96 3.52
N TYR A 199 -15.54 -9.61 4.54
CA TYR A 199 -15.55 -10.25 5.85
C TYR A 199 -15.96 -9.23 6.91
N THR A 200 -16.92 -9.62 7.77
CA THR A 200 -17.35 -8.77 8.88
C THR A 200 -16.96 -9.42 10.21
N VAL A 201 -16.20 -8.68 10.99
CA VAL A 201 -15.67 -9.10 12.29
C VAL A 201 -16.35 -8.28 13.39
N ASN A 202 -17.01 -8.95 14.33
CA ASN A 202 -17.52 -8.30 15.52
C ASN A 202 -16.37 -8.04 16.51
N LEU A 203 -16.04 -6.77 16.74
CA LEU A 203 -14.90 -6.39 17.57
C LEU A 203 -15.08 -6.71 19.05
N LYS A 204 -16.34 -6.68 19.58
CA LYS A 204 -16.62 -7.07 20.97
C LYS A 204 -16.57 -8.57 21.17
N GLY A 205 -17.13 -9.32 20.23
CA GLY A 205 -17.16 -10.78 20.26
C GLY A 205 -15.88 -11.44 19.77
N GLN A 206 -14.97 -10.65 19.19
CA GLN A 206 -13.67 -11.08 18.65
C GLN A 206 -13.81 -12.28 17.69
N LYS A 207 -14.78 -12.21 16.80
CA LYS A 207 -15.08 -13.30 15.87
C LYS A 207 -15.61 -12.81 14.53
N LEU A 208 -15.36 -13.59 13.51
CA LEU A 208 -15.99 -13.42 12.20
C LEU A 208 -17.49 -13.74 12.35
N VAL A 209 -18.35 -12.84 11.90
CA VAL A 209 -19.81 -12.98 12.00
C VAL A 209 -20.48 -13.14 10.64
N HIS A 210 -19.85 -12.64 9.58
CA HIS A 210 -20.38 -12.74 8.23
C HIS A 210 -19.26 -12.70 7.21
N ASN A 211 -19.46 -13.40 6.09
CA ASN A 211 -18.62 -13.25 4.90
C ASN A 211 -19.48 -13.48 3.65
N GLU A 212 -19.16 -12.76 2.57
CA GLU A 212 -19.88 -12.84 1.30
C GLU A 212 -19.00 -12.44 0.12
N THR A 213 -19.23 -13.08 -1.03
CA THR A 213 -18.64 -12.65 -2.29
C THR A 213 -19.39 -11.44 -2.80
N ILE A 214 -18.70 -10.30 -2.99
CA ILE A 214 -19.28 -9.05 -3.50
C ILE A 214 -19.40 -9.13 -5.02
N ALA A 215 -18.33 -9.57 -5.68
CA ALA A 215 -18.23 -9.68 -7.13
C ALA A 215 -17.21 -10.75 -7.51
N SER A 216 -17.41 -11.39 -8.64
CA SER A 216 -16.50 -12.41 -9.17
C SER A 216 -16.45 -12.32 -10.70
N THR A 217 -15.28 -12.58 -11.27
CA THR A 217 -15.15 -12.69 -12.72
C THR A 217 -15.81 -13.98 -13.22
N PRO A 218 -16.33 -14.02 -14.44
CA PRO A 218 -16.76 -15.26 -15.06
C PRO A 218 -15.57 -16.18 -15.32
N LEU A 219 -15.82 -17.49 -15.33
CA LEU A 219 -14.83 -18.43 -15.85
C LEU A 219 -14.80 -18.31 -17.36
N VAL A 220 -13.61 -18.07 -17.93
CA VAL A 220 -13.42 -18.01 -19.39
C VAL A 220 -12.56 -19.17 -19.84
N GLU A 221 -12.97 -19.82 -20.91
CA GLU A 221 -12.24 -20.98 -21.46
C GLU A 221 -10.99 -20.54 -22.23
N TYR A 222 -11.08 -19.38 -22.91
CA TYR A 222 -9.99 -18.79 -23.67
C TYR A 222 -9.89 -17.29 -23.38
N GLY A 223 -8.73 -16.85 -22.85
CA GLY A 223 -8.51 -15.45 -22.48
C GLY A 223 -8.14 -15.28 -21.03
N TRP A 224 -8.28 -14.06 -20.53
CA TRP A 224 -8.08 -13.73 -19.12
C TRP A 224 -9.14 -12.74 -18.63
N THR A 225 -9.39 -12.76 -17.36
CA THR A 225 -10.29 -11.82 -16.69
C THR A 225 -9.57 -11.05 -15.64
N ASP A 226 -9.91 -9.78 -15.48
CA ASP A 226 -9.40 -8.92 -14.43
C ASP A 226 -10.57 -8.31 -13.65
N ILE A 227 -10.38 -8.14 -12.37
CA ILE A 227 -11.32 -7.47 -11.48
C ILE A 227 -10.55 -6.50 -10.59
N ARG A 228 -10.95 -5.24 -10.61
CA ARG A 228 -10.28 -4.21 -9.81
C ARG A 228 -11.27 -3.25 -9.15
N MET A 229 -10.89 -2.72 -8.02
CA MET A 229 -11.60 -1.63 -7.37
C MET A 229 -11.10 -0.30 -7.93
N ILE A 230 -12.04 0.57 -8.34
CA ILE A 230 -11.70 1.88 -8.94
C ILE A 230 -11.69 2.99 -7.89
N ASN A 231 -12.17 2.72 -6.70
CA ASN A 231 -12.23 3.73 -5.65
C ASN A 231 -10.83 4.11 -5.18
N ASP A 232 -10.63 5.41 -5.05
CA ASP A 232 -9.45 5.94 -4.36
C ASP A 232 -9.46 5.47 -2.91
N VAL A 233 -8.33 4.94 -2.46
CA VAL A 233 -8.22 4.38 -1.11
C VAL A 233 -7.85 5.49 -0.16
N ASP A 234 -8.85 6.20 0.35
CA ASP A 234 -8.67 7.02 1.53
C ASP A 234 -9.02 6.18 2.77
N TYR A 235 -8.03 5.93 3.64
CA TYR A 235 -8.23 5.19 4.89
C TYR A 235 -9.06 5.98 5.91
N ASN A 236 -9.23 7.28 5.72
CA ASN A 236 -10.03 8.18 6.59
C ASN A 236 -11.49 8.25 6.18
N GLU A 237 -11.88 7.70 5.03
CA GLU A 237 -13.24 7.79 4.54
C GLU A 237 -14.03 6.49 4.69
N ILE A 238 -15.25 6.62 5.26
CA ILE A 238 -16.25 5.56 5.22
C ILE A 238 -16.89 5.55 3.84
N SER A 239 -16.45 4.63 3.00
CA SER A 239 -17.07 4.46 1.68
C SER A 239 -18.42 3.77 1.81
N LYS A 240 -19.47 4.43 1.29
CA LYS A 240 -20.82 3.86 1.19
C LYS A 240 -20.99 2.98 -0.04
N TYR A 241 -20.13 3.16 -1.04
CA TYR A 241 -20.20 2.47 -2.33
C TYR A 241 -18.82 1.95 -2.71
N LEU A 242 -18.81 0.81 -3.35
CA LEU A 242 -17.63 0.24 -4.00
C LEU A 242 -17.87 0.26 -5.51
N LEU A 243 -16.94 0.83 -6.25
CA LEU A 243 -16.96 0.77 -7.70
C LEU A 243 -15.99 -0.32 -8.16
N ILE A 244 -16.54 -1.38 -8.72
CA ILE A 244 -15.77 -2.55 -9.20
C ILE A 244 -15.83 -2.57 -10.71
N HIS A 245 -14.67 -2.68 -11.34
CA HIS A 245 -14.51 -2.87 -12.78
C HIS A 245 -14.12 -4.33 -13.04
N ILE A 246 -14.87 -4.96 -13.95
CA ILE A 246 -14.57 -6.32 -14.43
C ILE A 246 -14.26 -6.22 -15.90
N GLU A 247 -13.10 -6.73 -16.30
CA GLU A 247 -12.64 -6.78 -17.67
C GLU A 247 -12.48 -8.23 -18.12
N CYS A 248 -13.01 -8.56 -19.30
CA CYS A 248 -12.85 -9.88 -19.90
C CYS A 248 -12.20 -9.69 -21.27
N ILE A 249 -11.03 -10.24 -21.47
CA ILE A 249 -10.31 -10.20 -22.74
C ILE A 249 -10.31 -11.60 -23.34
N TRP A 250 -11.00 -11.74 -24.47
CA TRP A 250 -11.06 -12.98 -25.22
C TRP A 250 -9.86 -13.06 -26.17
N GLN A 251 -9.09 -14.14 -26.12
CA GLN A 251 -8.14 -14.46 -27.18
C GLN A 251 -8.93 -14.99 -28.38
N VAL A 252 -9.02 -14.17 -29.42
CA VAL A 252 -9.47 -14.66 -30.73
C VAL A 252 -8.30 -15.47 -31.29
N GLU A 253 -8.45 -16.78 -31.42
CA GLU A 253 -7.50 -17.58 -32.18
C GLU A 253 -7.35 -16.94 -33.57
N ASN A 254 -6.10 -16.64 -33.94
CA ASN A 254 -5.78 -16.23 -35.29
C ASN A 254 -6.21 -17.36 -36.24
N VAL A 255 -7.37 -17.20 -36.85
CA VAL A 255 -7.77 -18.02 -37.99
C VAL A 255 -6.77 -17.70 -39.09
N CYS A 256 -5.75 -18.52 -39.22
CA CYS A 256 -4.88 -18.51 -40.37
C CYS A 256 -5.77 -18.85 -41.58
N PHE A 257 -6.21 -17.84 -42.31
CA PHE A 257 -6.68 -18.05 -43.69
C PHE A 257 -5.42 -18.46 -44.51
N GLY A 258 -5.21 -19.75 -44.60
CA GLY A 258 -4.27 -20.30 -45.58
C GLY A 258 -4.82 -19.98 -46.99
N ASN A 259 -4.00 -19.27 -47.77
CA ASN A 259 -4.15 -19.16 -49.20
C ASN A 259 -3.71 -20.47 -49.86
#